data_9ba4fbe712badb1a9cda9f45300bb22a
#
_entry.id   9ba4fbe712badb1a9cda9f45300bb22a
#
_cell.length_a   1.000
_cell.length_b   1.000
_cell.length_c   1.000
_cell.angle_alpha   90.00
_cell.angle_beta   90.00
_cell.angle_gamma   90.00
#
_symmetry.space_group_name_H-M   'P 1'
#
loop_
_entity.id
_entity.type
_entity.pdbx_description
1 polymer ?
#
loop_
_entity_poly.entity_id
_entity_poly.type
_entity_poly.pdbx_seq_one_letter_code
_entity_poly.pdbx_strand_id
1 'polypeptide(L)'
;DVPTYVEYGAADIGIVGKDTILEEGRNIYEVLDLGFGKCRMCICGPKDAEELLKHHELIRVATKYPHIAKDYFYNKKHQTVEIIKLNGSIELAPIVGLSEVICDIVETGSTLRENGLVVLEEVCPLSARMVVNQVSMKMENERITKLIADLKREIERKDLA
;
A
#
# COMPACT_ATOMS: atom_id res chain seq x y z
N ASP A 1 5.21 -11.71 -3.44
CA ASP A 1 4.99 -13.04 -4.03
C ASP A 1 3.80 -13.79 -3.40
N VAL A 2 3.41 -13.48 -2.17
CA VAL A 2 2.27 -14.14 -1.52
C VAL A 2 0.99 -14.07 -2.37
N PRO A 3 0.58 -12.93 -2.95
CA PRO A 3 -0.59 -12.90 -3.81
C PRO A 3 -0.51 -13.84 -5.02
N THR A 4 0.68 -14.02 -5.58
CA THR A 4 0.90 -14.95 -6.70
C THR A 4 0.65 -16.39 -6.28
N TYR A 5 1.22 -16.81 -5.15
CA TYR A 5 1.02 -18.18 -4.64
C TYR A 5 -0.44 -18.46 -4.32
N VAL A 6 -1.15 -17.49 -3.78
CA VAL A 6 -2.58 -17.62 -3.46
C VAL A 6 -3.42 -17.67 -4.73
N GLU A 7 -3.17 -16.79 -5.69
CA GLU A 7 -3.91 -16.75 -6.94
C GLU A 7 -3.83 -18.09 -7.71
N TYR A 8 -2.62 -18.65 -7.81
CA TYR A 8 -2.41 -19.91 -8.52
C TYR A 8 -2.72 -21.16 -7.71
N GLY A 9 -3.16 -21.01 -6.46
CA GLY A 9 -3.58 -22.14 -5.63
C GLY A 9 -2.43 -22.94 -5.02
N ALA A 10 -1.19 -22.44 -5.11
CA ALA A 10 -0.06 -23.04 -4.40
C ALA A 10 -0.21 -22.88 -2.88
N ALA A 11 -0.93 -21.86 -2.48
CA ALA A 11 -1.41 -21.66 -1.10
C ALA A 11 -2.92 -21.36 -1.14
N ASP A 12 -3.65 -21.89 -0.18
CA ASP A 12 -5.08 -21.62 -0.04
C ASP A 12 -5.34 -20.25 0.57
N ILE A 13 -4.48 -19.84 1.50
CA ILE A 13 -4.59 -18.64 2.30
C ILE A 13 -3.22 -17.96 2.37
N GLY A 14 -3.21 -16.63 2.39
CA GLY A 14 -2.02 -15.86 2.60
C GLY A 14 -2.27 -14.67 3.52
N ILE A 15 -1.19 -14.16 4.10
CA ILE A 15 -1.21 -12.92 4.88
C ILE A 15 -0.23 -11.98 4.18
N VAL A 16 -0.71 -10.79 3.84
CA VAL A 16 0.05 -9.84 3.04
C VAL A 16 -0.40 -8.41 3.35
N GLY A 17 0.47 -7.45 3.13
CA GLY A 17 0.12 -6.03 3.31
C GLY A 17 -0.87 -5.55 2.24
N LYS A 18 -1.73 -4.63 2.62
CA LYS A 18 -2.69 -3.99 1.71
C LYS A 18 -2.00 -3.31 0.53
N ASP A 19 -0.79 -2.78 0.73
CA ASP A 19 0.03 -2.19 -0.32
C ASP A 19 0.30 -3.17 -1.46
N THR A 20 0.67 -4.40 -1.13
CA THR A 20 0.93 -5.44 -2.12
C THR A 20 -0.34 -5.85 -2.86
N ILE A 21 -1.47 -5.94 -2.14
CA ILE A 21 -2.77 -6.24 -2.76
C ILE A 21 -3.14 -5.18 -3.79
N LEU A 22 -3.02 -3.91 -3.42
CA LEU A 22 -3.35 -2.79 -4.31
C LEU A 22 -2.40 -2.70 -5.51
N GLU A 23 -1.10 -2.92 -5.30
CA GLU A 23 -0.10 -2.82 -6.36
C GLU A 23 -0.18 -3.96 -7.35
N GLU A 24 -0.34 -5.20 -6.87
CA GLU A 24 -0.36 -6.39 -7.71
C GLU A 24 -1.69 -6.57 -8.48
N GLY A 25 -2.82 -6.22 -7.88
CA GLY A 25 -4.14 -6.32 -8.52
C GLY A 25 -4.54 -7.73 -8.95
N ARG A 26 -4.11 -8.76 -8.19
CA ARG A 26 -4.38 -10.15 -8.55
C ARG A 26 -5.79 -10.59 -8.17
N ASN A 27 -6.28 -11.66 -8.83
CA ASN A 27 -7.61 -12.22 -8.61
C ASN A 27 -7.62 -13.14 -7.38
N ILE A 28 -7.67 -12.53 -6.21
CA ILE A 28 -7.76 -13.20 -4.90
C ILE A 28 -8.84 -12.51 -4.07
N TYR A 29 -9.38 -13.21 -3.07
CA TYR A 29 -10.31 -12.59 -2.13
C TYR A 29 -9.56 -12.01 -0.94
N GLU A 30 -9.77 -10.74 -0.66
CA GLU A 30 -9.34 -10.11 0.57
C GLU A 30 -10.49 -10.23 1.56
N VAL A 31 -10.29 -11.00 2.62
CA VAL A 31 -11.39 -11.43 3.49
C VAL A 31 -11.34 -10.81 4.89
N LEU A 32 -10.19 -10.31 5.34
CA LEU A 32 -10.05 -9.82 6.71
C LEU A 32 -8.92 -8.82 6.85
N ASP A 33 -9.19 -7.70 7.52
CA ASP A 33 -8.19 -6.77 8.04
C ASP A 33 -7.72 -7.30 9.39
N LEU A 34 -6.44 -7.67 9.48
CA LEU A 34 -5.89 -8.30 10.68
C LEU A 34 -5.58 -7.32 11.81
N GLY A 35 -5.62 -6.02 11.54
CA GLY A 35 -5.47 -4.98 12.56
C GLY A 35 -4.06 -4.75 13.07
N PHE A 36 -3.05 -5.32 12.42
CA PHE A 36 -1.64 -5.06 12.73
C PHE A 36 -0.86 -4.64 11.48
N GLY A 37 0.40 -4.26 11.68
CA GLY A 37 1.22 -3.73 10.60
C GLY A 37 0.68 -2.43 10.03
N LYS A 38 0.03 -1.63 10.87
CA LYS A 38 -0.61 -0.38 10.45
C LYS A 38 0.41 0.65 10.01
N CYS A 39 0.22 1.17 8.83
CA CYS A 39 1.01 2.24 8.24
C CYS A 39 0.13 2.97 7.21
N ARG A 40 0.71 3.85 6.43
CA ARG A 40 -0.01 4.59 5.39
C ARG A 40 0.85 4.75 4.15
N MET A 41 0.18 4.76 3.00
CA MET A 41 0.81 5.18 1.76
C MET A 41 0.67 6.69 1.66
N CYS A 42 1.75 7.39 1.41
CA CYS A 42 1.78 8.85 1.38
C CYS A 42 2.54 9.39 0.18
N ILE A 43 2.18 10.59 -0.22
CA ILE A 43 3.00 11.41 -1.11
C ILE A 43 3.88 12.26 -0.21
N CYS A 44 5.18 12.14 -0.37
CA CYS A 44 6.18 12.81 0.46
C CYS A 44 7.17 13.57 -0.41
N GLY A 45 7.80 14.58 0.17
CA GLY A 45 8.80 15.38 -0.52
C GLY A 45 9.32 16.49 0.36
N PRO A 46 10.18 17.34 -0.19
CA PRO A 46 10.57 18.58 0.48
C PRO A 46 9.33 19.45 0.72
N LYS A 47 9.33 20.21 1.79
CA LYS A 47 8.17 21.05 2.15
C LYS A 47 7.74 22.01 1.04
N ASP A 48 8.68 22.52 0.27
CA ASP A 48 8.40 23.43 -0.83
C ASP A 48 7.70 22.75 -2.03
N ALA A 49 7.73 21.43 -2.12
CA ALA A 49 7.01 20.68 -3.15
C ALA A 49 5.49 20.68 -2.96
N GLU A 50 5.00 21.11 -1.81
CA GLU A 50 3.55 21.22 -1.55
C GLU A 50 2.84 22.10 -2.57
N GLU A 51 3.46 23.21 -2.97
CA GLU A 51 2.90 24.12 -3.97
C GLU A 51 2.74 23.45 -5.34
N LEU A 52 3.69 22.59 -5.72
CA LEU A 52 3.60 21.84 -6.98
C LEU A 52 2.39 20.91 -7.02
N LEU A 53 2.04 20.32 -5.89
CA LEU A 53 0.87 19.47 -5.76
C LEU A 53 -0.43 20.28 -5.80
N LYS A 54 -0.46 21.43 -5.13
CA LYS A 54 -1.65 22.31 -5.09
C LYS A 54 -1.99 22.86 -6.48
N HIS A 55 -1.00 23.20 -7.29
CA HIS A 55 -1.18 23.76 -8.62
C HIS A 55 -1.23 22.73 -9.73
N HIS A 56 -1.24 21.44 -9.40
CA HIS A 56 -1.25 20.33 -10.35
C HIS A 56 -0.18 20.44 -11.42
N GLU A 57 1.02 20.89 -11.01
CA GLU A 57 2.18 20.98 -11.89
C GLU A 57 2.57 19.58 -12.42
N LEU A 58 3.22 19.55 -13.58
CA LEU A 58 3.79 18.31 -14.10
C LEU A 58 5.04 17.97 -13.29
N ILE A 59 4.93 16.96 -12.45
CA ILE A 59 5.99 16.50 -11.56
C ILE A 59 6.37 15.06 -11.81
N ARG A 60 7.56 14.71 -11.34
CA ARG A 60 8.05 13.32 -11.34
C ARG A 60 7.81 12.73 -9.96
N VAL A 61 7.27 11.52 -9.92
CA VAL A 61 6.98 10.78 -8.70
C VAL A 61 7.79 9.50 -8.71
N ALA A 62 8.75 9.37 -7.81
CA ALA A 62 9.52 8.14 -7.64
C ALA A 62 8.80 7.23 -6.66
N THR A 63 8.70 5.94 -6.97
CA THR A 63 7.96 5.00 -6.14
C THR A 63 8.34 3.55 -6.45
N LYS A 64 8.20 2.70 -5.44
CA LYS A 64 8.18 1.25 -5.59
C LYS A 64 6.78 0.76 -6.02
N TYR A 65 5.76 1.62 -5.95
CA TYR A 65 4.35 1.31 -6.14
C TYR A 65 3.74 2.12 -7.30
N PRO A 66 4.17 1.87 -8.55
CA PRO A 66 3.72 2.68 -9.69
C PRO A 66 2.22 2.61 -9.93
N HIS A 67 1.59 1.45 -9.71
CA HIS A 67 0.16 1.29 -9.90
C HIS A 67 -0.64 2.15 -8.90
N ILE A 68 -0.27 2.06 -7.61
CA ILE A 68 -0.91 2.85 -6.55
C ILE A 68 -0.74 4.35 -6.81
N ALA A 69 0.48 4.77 -7.15
CA ALA A 69 0.77 6.18 -7.43
C ALA A 69 0.00 6.69 -8.65
N LYS A 70 -0.04 5.90 -9.71
CA LYS A 70 -0.78 6.25 -10.93
C LYS A 70 -2.26 6.39 -10.67
N ASP A 71 -2.86 5.42 -9.95
CA ASP A 71 -4.28 5.47 -9.60
C ASP A 71 -4.61 6.73 -8.78
N TYR A 72 -3.77 7.05 -7.81
CA TYR A 72 -3.95 8.23 -6.97
C TYR A 72 -3.93 9.52 -7.78
N PHE A 73 -2.90 9.73 -8.58
CA PHE A 73 -2.74 10.98 -9.33
C PHE A 73 -3.74 11.11 -10.49
N TYR A 74 -3.92 10.05 -11.29
CA TYR A 74 -4.79 10.12 -12.47
C TYR A 74 -6.28 10.00 -12.14
N ASN A 75 -6.64 9.07 -11.26
CA ASN A 75 -8.06 8.78 -11.00
C ASN A 75 -8.65 9.57 -9.83
N LYS A 76 -7.87 9.88 -8.80
CA LYS A 76 -8.37 10.59 -7.62
C LYS A 76 -8.09 12.08 -7.67
N LYS A 77 -6.89 12.48 -8.06
CA LYS A 77 -6.50 13.90 -8.12
C LYS A 77 -6.69 14.53 -9.49
N HIS A 78 -6.81 13.74 -10.54
CA HIS A 78 -6.87 14.21 -11.93
C HIS A 78 -5.64 15.05 -12.30
N GLN A 79 -4.49 14.63 -11.85
CA GLN A 79 -3.20 15.28 -12.11
C GLN A 79 -2.30 14.37 -12.94
N THR A 80 -1.76 14.88 -14.05
CA THR A 80 -0.80 14.15 -14.87
C THR A 80 0.59 14.24 -14.24
N VAL A 81 1.24 13.11 -14.03
CA VAL A 81 2.59 13.01 -13.44
C VAL A 81 3.42 12.01 -14.22
N GLU A 82 4.75 12.13 -14.12
CA GLU A 82 5.68 11.12 -14.62
C GLU A 82 6.03 10.18 -13.47
N ILE A 83 5.76 8.90 -13.63
CA ILE A 83 6.06 7.88 -12.61
C ILE A 83 7.43 7.28 -12.91
N ILE A 84 8.32 7.29 -11.90
CA ILE A 84 9.65 6.69 -11.99
C ILE A 84 9.69 5.51 -11.01
N LYS A 85 9.76 4.30 -11.55
CA LYS A 85 9.82 3.07 -10.76
C LYS A 85 11.21 2.89 -10.18
N LEU A 86 11.29 2.74 -8.85
CA LEU A 86 12.50 2.37 -8.13
C LEU A 86 12.24 1.11 -7.30
N ASN A 87 13.31 0.37 -6.98
CA ASN A 87 13.20 -0.86 -6.20
C ASN A 87 13.52 -0.69 -4.72
N GLY A 88 14.11 0.42 -4.33
CA GLY A 88 14.46 0.73 -2.94
C GLY A 88 15.10 2.10 -2.82
N SER A 89 15.37 2.52 -1.59
CA SER A 89 15.96 3.83 -1.28
C SER A 89 15.21 4.99 -1.92
N ILE A 90 13.90 4.91 -1.87
CA ILE A 90 13.00 5.85 -2.56
C ILE A 90 13.20 7.28 -2.06
N GLU A 91 13.47 7.45 -0.75
CA GLU A 91 13.69 8.74 -0.09
C GLU A 91 14.87 9.54 -0.67
N LEU A 92 15.79 8.88 -1.37
CA LEU A 92 16.92 9.56 -2.00
C LEU A 92 16.54 10.29 -3.30
N ALA A 93 15.44 9.90 -3.94
CA ALA A 93 15.09 10.43 -5.25
C ALA A 93 14.95 11.97 -5.29
N PRO A 94 14.26 12.63 -4.34
CA PRO A 94 14.20 14.09 -4.32
C PRO A 94 15.56 14.74 -4.03
N ILE A 95 16.38 14.09 -3.20
CA ILE A 95 17.68 14.62 -2.79
C ILE A 95 18.63 14.70 -3.98
N VAL A 96 18.64 13.70 -4.84
CA VAL A 96 19.52 13.65 -6.01
C VAL A 96 18.89 14.28 -7.27
N GLY A 97 17.70 14.87 -7.14
CA GLY A 97 17.05 15.55 -8.25
C GLY A 97 16.39 14.62 -9.26
N LEU A 98 16.13 13.37 -8.90
CA LEU A 98 15.46 12.40 -9.78
C LEU A 98 13.96 12.65 -9.86
N SER A 99 13.34 13.08 -8.77
CA SER A 99 11.91 13.38 -8.72
C SER A 99 11.64 14.56 -7.78
N GLU A 100 10.49 15.19 -7.93
CA GLU A 100 10.03 16.25 -7.03
C GLU A 100 9.42 15.68 -5.76
N VAL A 101 8.70 14.57 -5.88
CA VAL A 101 8.05 13.89 -4.74
C VAL A 101 8.24 12.38 -4.86
N ILE A 102 7.87 11.68 -3.79
CA ILE A 102 7.84 10.21 -3.74
C ILE A 102 6.47 9.75 -3.29
N CYS A 103 6.11 8.51 -3.67
CA CYS A 103 4.97 7.79 -3.11
C CYS A 103 5.53 6.57 -2.38
N ASP A 104 5.40 6.55 -1.06
CA ASP A 104 6.02 5.53 -0.25
C ASP A 104 5.24 5.26 1.03
N ILE A 105 5.55 4.15 1.68
CA ILE A 105 4.96 3.75 2.97
C ILE A 105 5.59 4.56 4.08
N VAL A 106 4.74 5.07 4.97
CA VAL A 106 5.16 5.83 6.16
C VAL A 106 4.56 5.16 7.40
N GLU A 107 5.41 4.76 8.32
CA GLU A 107 5.00 4.24 9.62
C GLU A 107 5.16 5.32 10.69
N THR A 108 6.39 5.72 11.00
CA THR A 108 6.69 6.77 11.99
C THR A 108 7.12 8.09 11.36
N GLY A 109 7.56 8.06 10.12
CA GLY A 109 8.11 9.23 9.42
C GLY A 109 9.55 9.58 9.77
N SER A 110 10.22 8.76 10.58
CA SER A 110 11.62 9.04 11.00
C SER A 110 12.58 9.08 9.82
N THR A 111 12.50 8.12 8.90
CA THR A 111 13.34 8.05 7.71
C THR A 111 13.14 9.29 6.83
N LEU A 112 11.90 9.75 6.69
CA LEU A 112 11.59 10.97 5.94
C LEU A 112 12.28 12.19 6.58
N ARG A 113 12.11 12.36 7.88
CA ARG A 113 12.70 13.51 8.60
C ARG A 113 14.22 13.52 8.52
N GLU A 114 14.85 12.36 8.63
CA GLU A 114 16.31 12.21 8.50
C GLU A 114 16.81 12.67 7.12
N ASN A 115 15.98 12.61 6.10
CA ASN A 115 16.31 13.03 4.73
C ASN A 115 15.70 14.38 4.34
N GLY A 116 15.18 15.13 5.29
CA GLY A 116 14.61 16.46 5.05
C GLY A 116 13.27 16.44 4.30
N LEU A 117 12.58 15.30 4.34
CA LEU A 117 11.29 15.13 3.67
C LEU A 117 10.14 15.18 4.68
N VAL A 118 8.96 15.52 4.20
CA VAL A 118 7.73 15.55 5.00
C VAL A 118 6.61 14.86 4.24
N VAL A 119 5.58 14.43 4.97
CA VAL A 119 4.34 13.93 4.37
C VAL A 119 3.58 15.14 3.82
N LEU A 120 3.29 15.11 2.53
CA LEU A 120 2.54 16.17 1.84
C LEU A 120 1.05 15.80 1.71
N GLU A 121 0.76 14.55 1.36
CA GLU A 121 -0.62 14.04 1.23
C GLU A 121 -0.67 12.58 1.67
N GLU A 122 -1.78 12.14 2.21
CA GLU A 122 -2.03 10.73 2.51
C GLU A 122 -2.83 10.09 1.37
N VAL A 123 -2.34 8.98 0.85
CA VAL A 123 -3.03 8.23 -0.22
C VAL A 123 -4.06 7.28 0.37
N CYS A 124 -3.64 6.40 1.29
CA CYS A 124 -4.54 5.45 1.96
C CYS A 124 -3.89 4.84 3.20
N PRO A 125 -4.71 4.40 4.17
CA PRO A 125 -4.21 3.58 5.26
C PRO A 125 -3.90 2.16 4.79
N LEU A 126 -2.95 1.52 5.43
CA LEU A 126 -2.49 0.17 5.12
C LEU A 126 -2.42 -0.67 6.40
N SER A 127 -2.64 -1.99 6.25
CA SER A 127 -2.47 -2.96 7.32
C SER A 127 -2.30 -4.35 6.73
N ALA A 128 -1.97 -5.33 7.58
CA ALA A 128 -1.90 -6.72 7.17
C ALA A 128 -3.32 -7.26 6.89
N ARG A 129 -3.46 -8.01 5.81
CA ARG A 129 -4.73 -8.57 5.34
C ARG A 129 -4.62 -10.07 5.13
N MET A 130 -5.72 -10.78 5.36
CA MET A 130 -5.85 -12.18 4.99
C MET A 130 -6.46 -12.27 3.60
N VAL A 131 -5.82 -13.04 2.74
CA VAL A 131 -6.29 -13.28 1.37
C VAL A 131 -6.52 -14.76 1.13
N VAL A 132 -7.45 -15.11 0.25
CA VAL A 132 -7.85 -16.49 0.01
C VAL A 132 -7.95 -16.74 -1.50
N ASN A 133 -7.50 -17.92 -1.92
CA ASN A 133 -7.67 -18.39 -3.29
C ASN A 133 -9.15 -18.57 -3.60
N GLN A 134 -9.57 -18.15 -4.79
CA GLN A 134 -10.99 -18.17 -5.19
C GLN A 134 -11.59 -19.57 -5.24
N VAL A 135 -10.83 -20.55 -5.71
CA VAL A 135 -11.28 -21.95 -5.77
C VAL A 135 -11.32 -22.56 -4.37
N SER A 136 -10.28 -22.32 -3.56
CA SER A 136 -10.23 -22.79 -2.17
C SER A 136 -11.39 -22.27 -1.34
N MET A 137 -11.78 -21.01 -1.55
CA MET A 137 -12.92 -20.41 -0.87
C MET A 137 -14.23 -21.17 -1.16
N LYS A 138 -14.39 -21.70 -2.37
CA LYS A 138 -15.54 -22.50 -2.75
C LYS A 138 -15.46 -23.93 -2.23
N MET A 139 -14.30 -24.57 -2.39
CA MET A 139 -14.11 -26.00 -2.05
C MET A 139 -13.97 -26.26 -0.55
N GLU A 140 -13.43 -25.32 0.19
CA GLU A 140 -13.18 -25.41 1.64
C GLU A 140 -13.95 -24.32 2.41
N ASN A 141 -15.13 -23.97 1.92
CA ASN A 141 -15.92 -22.84 2.45
C ASN A 141 -16.14 -22.91 3.97
N GLU A 142 -16.54 -24.07 4.50
CA GLU A 142 -16.80 -24.22 5.94
C GLU A 142 -15.56 -23.97 6.79
N ARG A 143 -14.43 -24.55 6.41
CA ARG A 143 -13.16 -24.40 7.13
C ARG A 143 -12.65 -22.97 7.09
N ILE A 144 -12.67 -22.37 5.91
CA ILE A 144 -12.16 -21.00 5.71
C ILE A 144 -13.08 -19.98 6.39
N THR A 145 -14.40 -20.13 6.25
CA THR A 145 -15.37 -19.25 6.92
C THR A 145 -15.25 -19.34 8.43
N LYS A 146 -15.03 -20.53 8.98
CA LYS A 146 -14.82 -20.72 10.42
C LYS A 146 -13.52 -20.03 10.87
N LEU A 147 -12.45 -20.21 10.11
CA LEU A 147 -11.16 -19.56 10.42
C LEU A 147 -11.28 -18.04 10.40
N ILE A 148 -11.96 -17.48 9.42
CA ILE A 148 -12.21 -16.03 9.33
C ILE A 148 -12.98 -15.54 10.55
N ALA A 149 -14.04 -16.26 10.94
CA ALA A 149 -14.87 -15.90 12.09
C ALA A 149 -14.07 -15.97 13.40
N ASP A 150 -13.25 -17.01 13.58
CA ASP A 150 -12.41 -17.17 14.75
C ASP A 150 -11.35 -16.06 14.86
N LEU A 151 -10.68 -15.73 13.75
CA LEU A 151 -9.70 -14.66 13.71
C LEU A 151 -10.35 -13.30 13.96
N LYS A 152 -11.49 -13.05 13.35
CA LYS A 152 -12.23 -11.80 13.54
C LYS A 152 -12.60 -11.59 15.00
N ARG A 153 -13.04 -12.63 15.67
CA ARG A 153 -13.37 -12.61 17.11
C ARG A 153 -12.14 -12.27 17.96
N GLU A 154 -10.99 -12.86 17.65
CA GLU A 154 -9.74 -12.58 18.37
C GLU A 154 -9.24 -11.15 18.14
N ILE A 155 -9.39 -10.62 16.94
CA ILE A 155 -9.03 -9.23 16.63
C ILE A 155 -9.90 -8.27 17.43
N GLU A 156 -11.23 -8.49 17.45
CA GLU A 156 -12.18 -7.68 18.21
C GLU A 156 -11.90 -7.75 19.71
N ARG A 157 -11.58 -8.93 20.23
CA ARG A 157 -11.21 -9.11 21.64
C ARG A 157 -9.95 -8.33 22.00
N LYS A 158 -8.96 -8.27 21.11
CA LYS A 158 -7.70 -7.56 21.32
C LYS A 158 -7.92 -6.04 21.34
N ASP A 159 -8.81 -5.55 20.50
CA ASP A 159 -9.14 -4.12 20.42
C ASP A 159 -9.88 -3.63 21.66
N LEU A 160 -10.58 -4.53 22.37
CA LEU A 160 -11.29 -4.23 23.61
C LEU A 160 -10.39 -4.30 24.87
N ALA A 161 -9.23 -4.89 24.73
CA ALA A 161 -8.24 -4.97 25.80
C ALA A 161 -7.26 -3.79 25.75
#